data_bb4f186f710d9b382a579197388d2e58
#
_entry.id   bb4f186f710d9b382a579197388d2e58
#
_cell.length_a   1.000
_cell.length_b   1.000
_cell.length_c   1.000
_cell.angle_alpha   90.00
_cell.angle_beta   90.00
_cell.angle_gamma   90.00
#
_symmetry.space_group_name_H-M   'P 1'
#
loop_
_entity.id
_entity.type
_entity.pdbx_description
1 polymer ?
#
loop_
_entity_poly.entity_id
_entity_poly.type
_entity_poly.pdbx_seq_one_letter_code
_entity_poly.pdbx_strand_id
1 'polypeptide(L)'
;MKEICDKKMSFNECELAILRTAVDKAEERQGKKNVNSPEVKNIIGIVETFLKKKELICYGGTAINNILPKQDQFYNKDVEIPDYDFYSHNALHDAKELADIYNSNGFQEVEAKAGQHHGTYKVFVNFIPVADITYIPKELFNSIKKDSIKIAGILYSPPNLLRMNMYLELSRPAGDTSRWEKIGRAHV
;
A
#
# COMPACT_ATOMS: atom_id res chain seq x y z
N MET A 1 30.82 10.36 11.35
CA MET A 1 29.44 10.31 11.95
C MET A 1 28.88 11.70 11.83
N LYS A 2 27.72 11.88 11.13
CA LYS A 2 27.00 13.16 11.20
C LYS A 2 26.58 13.34 12.67
N GLU A 3 26.90 14.47 13.27
CA GLU A 3 26.41 14.81 14.62
C GLU A 3 24.88 14.82 14.58
N ILE A 4 24.26 13.93 15.36
CA ILE A 4 22.80 13.80 15.46
C ILE A 4 22.22 15.00 16.22
N CYS A 5 23.03 15.60 17.08
CA CYS A 5 22.65 16.74 17.89
C CYS A 5 23.22 18.05 17.32
N ASP A 6 22.36 19.04 17.13
CA ASP A 6 22.75 20.41 16.82
C ASP A 6 23.17 21.12 18.13
N LYS A 7 24.15 22.03 18.06
CA LYS A 7 24.62 22.85 19.19
C LYS A 7 23.53 23.72 19.83
N LYS A 8 22.41 23.92 19.14
CA LYS A 8 21.23 24.67 19.62
C LYS A 8 20.22 23.81 20.36
N MET A 9 20.34 22.48 20.32
CA MET A 9 19.43 21.56 21.00
C MET A 9 19.70 21.54 22.49
N SER A 10 18.65 21.52 23.31
CA SER A 10 18.72 21.16 24.71
C SER A 10 19.11 19.68 24.87
N PHE A 11 19.55 19.31 26.07
CA PHE A 11 19.90 17.91 26.38
C PHE A 11 18.76 16.95 26.02
N ASN A 12 17.53 17.28 26.43
CA ASN A 12 16.35 16.43 26.14
C ASN A 12 16.03 16.31 24.65
N GLU A 13 16.17 17.40 23.88
CA GLU A 13 15.97 17.36 22.42
C GLU A 13 17.02 16.50 21.74
N CYS A 14 18.26 16.58 22.20
CA CYS A 14 19.35 15.75 21.69
C CYS A 14 19.12 14.26 22.00
N GLU A 15 18.73 13.90 23.24
CA GLU A 15 18.36 12.53 23.59
C GLU A 15 17.23 12.00 22.72
N LEU A 16 16.16 12.78 22.53
CA LEU A 16 15.04 12.40 21.67
C LEU A 16 15.48 12.20 20.22
N ALA A 17 16.38 13.04 19.70
CA ALA A 17 16.91 12.91 18.35
C ALA A 17 17.74 11.63 18.18
N ILE A 18 18.55 11.29 19.19
CA ILE A 18 19.32 10.03 19.22
C ILE A 18 18.38 8.83 19.26
N LEU A 19 17.39 8.85 20.13
CA LEU A 19 16.41 7.76 20.26
C LEU A 19 15.62 7.56 18.95
N ARG A 20 15.10 8.63 18.34
CA ARG A 20 14.43 8.57 17.05
C ARG A 20 15.32 7.94 15.97
N THR A 21 16.57 8.42 15.87
CA THR A 21 17.52 7.89 14.89
C THR A 21 17.81 6.39 15.14
N ALA A 22 17.84 5.95 16.39
CA ALA A 22 18.04 4.56 16.72
C ALA A 22 16.82 3.69 16.36
N VAL A 23 15.61 4.19 16.64
CA VAL A 23 14.35 3.54 16.25
C VAL A 23 14.24 3.44 14.74
N ASP A 24 14.43 4.54 14.02
CA ASP A 24 14.37 4.55 12.54
C ASP A 24 15.33 3.53 11.92
N LYS A 25 16.56 3.44 12.44
CA LYS A 25 17.54 2.44 11.98
C LYS A 25 17.14 1.00 12.32
N ALA A 26 16.50 0.78 13.47
CA ALA A 26 16.02 -0.54 13.86
C ALA A 26 14.85 -0.97 12.96
N GLU A 27 13.91 -0.07 12.70
CA GLU A 27 12.77 -0.28 11.78
C GLU A 27 13.25 -0.55 10.36
N GLU A 28 14.22 0.23 9.86
CA GLU A 28 14.80 -0.01 8.54
C GLU A 28 15.45 -1.41 8.43
N ARG A 29 16.21 -1.82 9.45
CA ARG A 29 16.84 -3.16 9.46
C ARG A 29 15.79 -4.27 9.52
N GLN A 30 14.77 -4.10 10.35
CA GLN A 30 13.68 -5.07 10.47
C GLN A 30 12.88 -5.14 9.16
N GLY A 31 12.57 -3.98 8.56
CA GLY A 31 11.91 -3.88 7.27
C GLY A 31 12.68 -4.63 6.17
N LYS A 32 13.98 -4.36 6.03
CA LYS A 32 14.85 -5.07 5.06
C LYS A 32 14.84 -6.59 5.26
N LYS A 33 14.84 -7.05 6.51
CA LYS A 33 14.79 -8.48 6.83
C LYS A 33 13.44 -9.08 6.44
N ASN A 34 12.35 -8.39 6.75
CA ASN A 34 10.99 -8.84 6.48
C ASN A 34 10.72 -8.92 4.97
N VAL A 35 10.96 -7.83 4.24
CA VAL A 35 10.72 -7.76 2.78
C VAL A 35 11.54 -8.80 2.01
N ASN A 36 12.77 -9.10 2.47
CA ASN A 36 13.63 -10.08 1.83
C ASN A 36 13.37 -11.52 2.22
N SER A 37 12.44 -11.79 3.16
CA SER A 37 12.09 -13.16 3.51
C SER A 37 11.45 -13.88 2.31
N PRO A 38 11.78 -15.16 2.06
CA PRO A 38 11.16 -15.94 1.00
C PRO A 38 9.63 -15.99 1.12
N GLU A 39 9.14 -16.02 2.35
CA GLU A 39 7.71 -16.04 2.67
C GLU A 39 7.00 -14.78 2.19
N VAL A 40 7.51 -13.59 2.55
CA VAL A 40 6.92 -12.30 2.13
C VAL A 40 6.99 -12.14 0.62
N LYS A 41 8.07 -12.54 -0.02
CA LYS A 41 8.18 -12.54 -1.49
C LYS A 41 7.13 -13.43 -2.15
N ASN A 42 6.86 -14.60 -1.57
CA ASN A 42 5.81 -15.50 -2.04
C ASN A 42 4.42 -14.86 -1.87
N ILE A 43 4.14 -14.28 -0.71
CA ILE A 43 2.89 -13.56 -0.43
C ILE A 43 2.65 -12.46 -1.49
N ILE A 44 3.65 -11.61 -1.72
CA ILE A 44 3.58 -10.54 -2.73
C ILE A 44 3.38 -11.11 -4.14
N GLY A 45 4.11 -12.14 -4.51
CA GLY A 45 4.01 -12.79 -5.82
C GLY A 45 2.62 -13.34 -6.12
N ILE A 46 1.93 -13.88 -5.12
CA ILE A 46 0.56 -14.41 -5.24
C ILE A 46 -0.43 -13.27 -5.53
N VAL A 47 -0.42 -12.19 -4.74
CA VAL A 47 -1.37 -11.08 -4.96
C VAL A 47 -1.10 -10.37 -6.29
N GLU A 48 0.15 -10.19 -6.68
CA GLU A 48 0.47 -9.62 -7.99
C GLU A 48 0.01 -10.50 -9.15
N THR A 49 0.16 -11.81 -9.03
CA THR A 49 -0.33 -12.78 -10.02
C THR A 49 -1.84 -12.74 -10.12
N PHE A 50 -2.53 -12.65 -8.97
CA PHE A 50 -3.98 -12.49 -8.91
C PHE A 50 -4.44 -11.21 -9.61
N LEU A 51 -3.81 -10.07 -9.31
CA LEU A 51 -4.09 -8.78 -9.94
C LEU A 51 -3.94 -8.84 -11.47
N LYS A 52 -2.85 -9.44 -11.95
CA LYS A 52 -2.57 -9.60 -13.38
C LYS A 52 -3.60 -10.50 -14.08
N LYS A 53 -3.92 -11.63 -13.47
CA LYS A 53 -4.88 -12.62 -14.01
C LYS A 53 -6.30 -12.07 -14.10
N LYS A 54 -6.74 -11.36 -13.06
CA LYS A 54 -8.08 -10.77 -12.97
C LYS A 54 -8.19 -9.41 -13.67
N GLU A 55 -7.07 -8.82 -14.06
CA GLU A 55 -6.99 -7.46 -14.60
C GLU A 55 -7.69 -6.43 -13.71
N LEU A 56 -7.47 -6.54 -12.40
CA LEU A 56 -7.98 -5.60 -11.41
C LEU A 56 -7.16 -4.30 -11.42
N ILE A 57 -7.75 -3.21 -10.95
CA ILE A 57 -7.18 -1.86 -11.09
C ILE A 57 -6.65 -1.40 -9.74
N CYS A 58 -5.34 -1.30 -9.59
CA CYS A 58 -4.72 -0.75 -8.38
C CYS A 58 -4.97 0.75 -8.27
N TYR A 59 -5.21 1.21 -7.04
CA TYR A 59 -5.30 2.62 -6.67
C TYR A 59 -4.50 2.88 -5.39
N GLY A 60 -4.67 4.04 -4.76
CA GLY A 60 -3.99 4.37 -3.51
C GLY A 60 -2.49 4.63 -3.65
N GLY A 61 -1.78 4.55 -2.53
CA GLY A 61 -0.37 4.92 -2.44
C GLY A 61 0.54 4.08 -3.31
N THR A 62 0.34 2.76 -3.37
CA THR A 62 1.13 1.85 -4.20
C THR A 62 0.94 2.14 -5.70
N ALA A 63 -0.27 2.50 -6.12
CA ALA A 63 -0.52 2.90 -7.50
C ALA A 63 0.21 4.21 -7.86
N ILE A 64 0.08 5.24 -7.01
CA ILE A 64 0.78 6.53 -7.21
C ILE A 64 2.28 6.28 -7.32
N ASN A 65 2.86 5.57 -6.36
CA ASN A 65 4.30 5.29 -6.34
C ASN A 65 4.77 4.56 -7.60
N ASN A 66 4.02 3.58 -8.09
CA ASN A 66 4.44 2.75 -9.21
C ASN A 66 4.28 3.42 -10.58
N ILE A 67 3.40 4.43 -10.72
CA ILE A 67 3.28 5.22 -11.95
C ILE A 67 4.28 6.37 -12.04
N LEU A 68 4.86 6.79 -10.90
CA LEU A 68 5.87 7.84 -10.86
C LEU A 68 7.20 7.35 -11.45
N PRO A 69 8.00 8.27 -12.05
CA PRO A 69 9.39 8.00 -12.40
C PRO A 69 10.17 7.49 -11.19
N LYS A 70 11.17 6.64 -11.39
CA LYS A 70 11.93 6.01 -10.29
C LYS A 70 12.52 7.02 -9.27
N GLN A 71 12.92 8.18 -9.72
CA GLN A 71 13.50 9.25 -8.90
C GLN A 71 12.49 9.92 -7.97
N ASP A 72 11.20 9.84 -8.32
CA ASP A 72 10.09 10.48 -7.60
C ASP A 72 9.30 9.47 -6.76
N GLN A 73 9.68 8.20 -6.81
CA GLN A 73 9.07 7.15 -5.98
C GLN A 73 9.43 7.35 -4.51
N PHE A 74 8.40 7.27 -3.65
CA PHE A 74 8.50 7.56 -2.22
C PHE A 74 8.44 6.32 -1.33
N TYR A 75 8.00 5.17 -1.84
CA TYR A 75 8.08 3.90 -1.12
C TYR A 75 9.43 3.22 -1.35
N ASN A 76 10.07 2.84 -0.26
CA ASN A 76 11.29 2.05 -0.31
C ASN A 76 10.96 0.55 -0.37
N LYS A 77 10.98 -0.01 -1.58
CA LYS A 77 10.69 -1.43 -1.83
C LYS A 77 11.63 -2.40 -1.13
N ASP A 78 12.79 -1.92 -0.65
CA ASP A 78 13.75 -2.75 0.08
C ASP A 78 13.41 -2.86 1.57
N VAL A 79 12.47 -2.03 2.06
CA VAL A 79 12.13 -1.92 3.49
C VAL A 79 10.65 -2.10 3.75
N GLU A 80 9.79 -1.67 2.81
CA GLU A 80 8.34 -1.63 2.97
C GLU A 80 7.67 -2.72 2.13
N ILE A 81 6.77 -3.48 2.77
CA ILE A 81 5.88 -4.43 2.09
C ILE A 81 4.80 -3.61 1.38
N PRO A 82 4.58 -3.79 0.06
CA PRO A 82 3.53 -3.08 -0.63
C PRO A 82 2.16 -3.52 -0.12
N ASP A 83 1.31 -2.53 0.19
CA ASP A 83 -0.11 -2.72 0.46
C ASP A 83 -0.88 -2.45 -0.84
N TYR A 84 -1.62 -3.46 -1.32
CA TYR A 84 -2.32 -3.38 -2.60
C TYR A 84 -3.78 -3.00 -2.39
N ASP A 85 -4.09 -1.71 -2.62
CA ASP A 85 -5.46 -1.25 -2.78
C ASP A 85 -5.92 -1.48 -4.23
N PHE A 86 -7.05 -2.16 -4.46
CA PHE A 86 -7.55 -2.32 -5.82
C PHE A 86 -9.07 -2.37 -5.93
N TYR A 87 -9.56 -1.88 -7.06
CA TYR A 87 -10.99 -1.90 -7.39
C TYR A 87 -11.38 -3.24 -8.00
N SER A 88 -12.58 -3.70 -7.60
CA SER A 88 -13.27 -4.83 -8.21
C SER A 88 -14.76 -4.56 -8.30
N HIS A 89 -15.41 -5.07 -9.34
CA HIS A 89 -16.86 -5.10 -9.44
C HIS A 89 -17.49 -6.33 -8.74
N ASN A 90 -16.65 -7.18 -8.15
CA ASN A 90 -17.05 -8.37 -7.38
C ASN A 90 -16.17 -8.56 -6.13
N ALA A 91 -15.93 -7.48 -5.39
CA ALA A 91 -14.92 -7.39 -4.35
C ALA A 91 -15.00 -8.47 -3.25
N LEU A 92 -16.20 -8.84 -2.80
CA LEU A 92 -16.37 -9.92 -1.81
C LEU A 92 -15.92 -11.27 -2.34
N HIS A 93 -16.27 -11.59 -3.59
CA HIS A 93 -15.87 -12.85 -4.22
C HIS A 93 -14.35 -12.88 -4.45
N ASP A 94 -13.78 -11.78 -4.93
CA ASP A 94 -12.35 -11.66 -5.18
C ASP A 94 -11.53 -11.75 -3.88
N ALA A 95 -12.04 -11.21 -2.77
CA ALA A 95 -11.40 -11.34 -1.46
C ALA A 95 -11.39 -12.81 -0.98
N LYS A 96 -12.50 -13.52 -1.13
CA LYS A 96 -12.59 -14.95 -0.81
C LYS A 96 -11.67 -15.77 -1.68
N GLU A 97 -11.72 -15.57 -3.00
CA GLU A 97 -10.87 -16.29 -3.96
C GLU A 97 -9.37 -16.06 -3.67
N LEU A 98 -8.97 -14.83 -3.36
CA LEU A 98 -7.59 -14.54 -2.99
C LEU A 98 -7.18 -15.26 -1.70
N ALA A 99 -8.05 -15.28 -0.69
CA ALA A 99 -7.82 -16.02 0.54
C ALA A 99 -7.70 -17.54 0.29
N ASP A 100 -8.57 -18.12 -0.54
CA ASP A 100 -8.52 -19.52 -0.92
C ASP A 100 -7.22 -19.88 -1.67
N ILE A 101 -6.74 -18.97 -2.52
CA ILE A 101 -5.45 -19.13 -3.20
C ILE A 101 -4.31 -19.20 -2.18
N TYR A 102 -4.29 -18.30 -1.18
CA TYR A 102 -3.27 -18.35 -0.14
C TYR A 102 -3.34 -19.65 0.67
N ASN A 103 -4.52 -20.07 1.10
CA ASN A 103 -4.70 -21.34 1.80
C ASN A 103 -4.20 -22.53 0.96
N SER A 104 -4.50 -22.54 -0.34
CA SER A 104 -4.06 -23.60 -1.28
C SER A 104 -2.54 -23.60 -1.48
N ASN A 105 -1.87 -22.47 -1.24
CA ASN A 105 -0.41 -22.35 -1.25
C ASN A 105 0.24 -22.67 0.12
N GLY A 106 -0.53 -23.16 1.09
CA GLY A 106 -0.02 -23.66 2.36
C GLY A 106 0.05 -22.63 3.48
N PHE A 107 -0.48 -21.42 3.29
CA PHE A 107 -0.61 -20.44 4.36
C PHE A 107 -1.79 -20.81 5.28
N GLN A 108 -1.57 -20.87 6.59
CA GLN A 108 -2.59 -21.28 7.56
C GLN A 108 -3.36 -20.09 8.15
N GLU A 109 -2.65 -19.01 8.46
CA GLU A 109 -3.22 -17.78 9.03
C GLU A 109 -3.67 -16.83 7.91
N VAL A 110 -4.79 -17.18 7.26
CA VAL A 110 -5.38 -16.37 6.18
C VAL A 110 -6.75 -15.86 6.61
N GLU A 111 -6.94 -14.56 6.53
CA GLU A 111 -8.18 -13.90 6.92
C GLU A 111 -8.68 -12.99 5.78
N ALA A 112 -9.96 -13.13 5.40
CA ALA A 112 -10.67 -12.17 4.57
C ALA A 112 -11.84 -11.60 5.37
N LYS A 113 -11.83 -10.29 5.61
CA LYS A 113 -12.84 -9.60 6.42
C LYS A 113 -13.31 -8.30 5.80
N ALA A 114 -14.51 -7.84 6.21
CA ALA A 114 -14.99 -6.52 5.84
C ALA A 114 -14.06 -5.43 6.39
N GLY A 115 -13.73 -4.45 5.57
CA GLY A 115 -13.00 -3.26 5.97
C GLY A 115 -13.90 -2.26 6.71
N GLN A 116 -13.29 -1.15 7.13
CA GLN A 116 -14.00 -0.07 7.80
C GLN A 116 -14.97 0.67 6.86
N HIS A 117 -14.61 0.79 5.58
CA HIS A 117 -15.46 1.41 4.57
C HIS A 117 -16.38 0.37 3.93
N HIS A 118 -17.65 0.74 3.75
CA HIS A 118 -18.64 -0.13 3.10
C HIS A 118 -18.17 -0.54 1.71
N GLY A 119 -18.27 -1.84 1.41
CA GLY A 119 -17.82 -2.39 0.12
C GLY A 119 -16.32 -2.64 0.00
N THR A 120 -15.53 -2.40 1.05
CA THR A 120 -14.11 -2.75 1.09
C THR A 120 -13.91 -4.04 1.89
N TYR A 121 -13.09 -4.93 1.37
CA TYR A 121 -12.70 -6.19 2.00
C TYR A 121 -11.18 -6.26 2.09
N LYS A 122 -10.70 -6.65 3.28
CA LYS A 122 -9.27 -6.77 3.57
C LYS A 122 -8.86 -8.22 3.60
N VAL A 123 -7.72 -8.53 3.01
CA VAL A 123 -7.10 -9.85 3.08
C VAL A 123 -5.79 -9.76 3.84
N PHE A 124 -5.62 -10.64 4.81
CA PHE A 124 -4.41 -10.77 5.63
C PHE A 124 -3.85 -12.18 5.47
N VAL A 125 -2.53 -12.27 5.48
CA VAL A 125 -1.78 -13.53 5.48
C VAL A 125 -0.69 -13.45 6.53
N ASN A 126 -0.69 -14.36 7.49
CA ASN A 126 0.22 -14.34 8.63
C ASN A 126 0.27 -12.98 9.32
N PHE A 127 -0.92 -12.38 9.55
CA PHE A 127 -1.13 -11.05 10.13
C PHE A 127 -0.61 -9.88 9.28
N ILE A 128 -0.07 -10.14 8.08
CA ILE A 128 0.36 -9.10 7.14
C ILE A 128 -0.83 -8.68 6.29
N PRO A 129 -1.19 -7.38 6.25
CA PRO A 129 -2.18 -6.89 5.30
C PRO A 129 -1.60 -6.99 3.89
N VAL A 130 -2.32 -7.66 2.98
CA VAL A 130 -1.84 -7.90 1.61
C VAL A 130 -2.70 -7.24 0.56
N ALA A 131 -3.98 -7.03 0.85
CA ALA A 131 -4.91 -6.44 -0.10
C ALA A 131 -6.10 -5.76 0.57
N ASP A 132 -6.45 -4.58 0.08
CA ASP A 132 -7.71 -3.87 0.32
C ASP A 132 -8.51 -3.84 -0.98
N ILE A 133 -9.60 -4.60 -1.04
CA ILE A 133 -10.41 -4.79 -2.25
C ILE A 133 -11.69 -3.98 -2.14
N THR A 134 -11.81 -2.92 -2.94
CA THR A 134 -12.96 -2.02 -2.90
C THR A 134 -13.90 -2.27 -4.06
N TYR A 135 -15.18 -2.47 -3.72
CA TYR A 135 -16.25 -2.62 -4.70
C TYR A 135 -16.52 -1.30 -5.41
N ILE A 136 -16.62 -1.37 -6.74
CA ILE A 136 -17.20 -0.33 -7.57
C ILE A 136 -18.14 -0.96 -8.62
N PRO A 137 -19.19 -0.24 -9.07
CA PRO A 137 -20.08 -0.74 -10.12
C PRO A 137 -19.33 -1.12 -11.38
N LYS A 138 -19.80 -2.15 -12.09
CA LYS A 138 -19.14 -2.72 -13.28
C LYS A 138 -18.94 -1.69 -14.39
N GLU A 139 -19.89 -0.80 -14.60
CA GLU A 139 -19.83 0.26 -15.59
C GLU A 139 -18.69 1.24 -15.27
N LEU A 140 -18.56 1.62 -14.01
CA LEU A 140 -17.48 2.49 -13.53
C LEU A 140 -16.14 1.77 -13.62
N PHE A 141 -16.07 0.51 -13.21
CA PHE A 141 -14.86 -0.31 -13.37
C PHE A 141 -14.36 -0.34 -14.81
N ASN A 142 -15.28 -0.62 -15.75
CA ASN A 142 -14.96 -0.68 -17.17
C ASN A 142 -14.53 0.70 -17.73
N SER A 143 -15.12 1.77 -17.24
CA SER A 143 -14.73 3.14 -17.63
C SER A 143 -13.31 3.46 -17.16
N ILE A 144 -12.99 3.19 -15.88
CA ILE A 144 -11.65 3.41 -15.33
C ILE A 144 -10.62 2.53 -16.04
N LYS A 145 -10.97 1.27 -16.33
CA LYS A 145 -10.08 0.31 -16.99
C LYS A 145 -9.59 0.80 -18.36
N LYS A 146 -10.42 1.51 -19.13
CA LYS A 146 -10.06 2.04 -20.46
C LYS A 146 -8.88 3.00 -20.40
N ASP A 147 -8.81 3.81 -19.34
CA ASP A 147 -7.79 4.85 -19.17
C ASP A 147 -6.69 4.42 -18.20
N SER A 148 -6.73 3.17 -17.73
CA SER A 148 -5.73 2.64 -16.77
C SER A 148 -4.36 2.47 -17.42
N ILE A 149 -3.31 2.71 -16.62
CA ILE A 149 -1.92 2.54 -17.04
C ILE A 149 -1.49 1.11 -16.70
N LYS A 150 -0.92 0.37 -17.67
CA LYS A 150 -0.40 -0.98 -17.44
C LYS A 150 1.11 -0.96 -17.27
N ILE A 151 1.59 -1.35 -16.07
CA ILE A 151 3.02 -1.45 -15.76
C ILE A 151 3.30 -2.85 -15.19
N ALA A 152 4.27 -3.56 -15.75
CA ALA A 152 4.64 -4.93 -15.36
C ALA A 152 3.46 -5.90 -15.30
N GLY A 153 2.43 -5.68 -16.14
CA GLY A 153 1.23 -6.51 -16.22
C GLY A 153 0.10 -6.14 -15.26
N ILE A 154 0.33 -5.23 -14.30
CA ILE A 154 -0.68 -4.72 -13.37
C ILE A 154 -1.30 -3.44 -13.95
N LEU A 155 -2.62 -3.29 -13.79
CA LEU A 155 -3.35 -2.09 -14.15
C LEU A 155 -3.37 -1.11 -12.96
N TYR A 156 -3.08 0.15 -13.24
CA TYR A 156 -3.12 1.24 -12.27
C TYR A 156 -4.14 2.28 -12.69
N SER A 157 -4.86 2.83 -11.73
CA SER A 157 -5.83 3.89 -11.94
C SER A 157 -5.23 5.08 -12.67
N PRO A 158 -6.02 5.76 -13.54
CA PRO A 158 -5.55 6.95 -14.22
C PRO A 158 -5.08 8.04 -13.24
N PRO A 159 -4.02 8.79 -13.54
CA PRO A 159 -3.46 9.81 -12.64
C PRO A 159 -4.48 10.85 -12.16
N ASN A 160 -5.43 11.25 -13.03
CA ASN A 160 -6.46 12.21 -12.66
C ASN A 160 -7.43 11.65 -11.61
N LEU A 161 -7.78 10.35 -11.67
CA LEU A 161 -8.61 9.71 -10.65
C LEU A 161 -7.84 9.58 -9.32
N LEU A 162 -6.57 9.21 -9.37
CA LEU A 162 -5.73 9.15 -8.18
C LEU A 162 -5.61 10.52 -7.50
N ARG A 163 -5.39 11.57 -8.29
CA ARG A 163 -5.33 12.95 -7.79
C ARG A 163 -6.66 13.40 -7.19
N MET A 164 -7.78 13.10 -7.84
CA MET A 164 -9.11 13.39 -7.31
C MET A 164 -9.34 12.69 -5.96
N ASN A 165 -8.98 11.42 -5.82
CA ASN A 165 -9.10 10.69 -4.56
C ASN A 165 -8.26 11.31 -3.44
N MET A 166 -7.05 11.81 -3.77
CA MET A 166 -6.21 12.53 -2.81
C MET A 166 -6.87 13.82 -2.33
N TYR A 167 -7.45 14.61 -3.22
CA TYR A 167 -8.19 15.83 -2.86
C TYR A 167 -9.43 15.53 -2.00
N LEU A 168 -10.16 14.46 -2.33
CA LEU A 168 -11.31 14.03 -1.53
C LEU A 168 -10.88 13.62 -0.11
N GLU A 169 -9.75 12.94 0.05
CA GLU A 169 -9.23 12.58 1.36
C GLU A 169 -8.82 13.82 2.17
N LEU A 170 -8.15 14.79 1.55
CA LEU A 170 -7.77 16.05 2.19
C LEU A 170 -8.98 16.94 2.56
N SER A 171 -10.07 16.83 1.82
CA SER A 171 -11.28 17.66 2.04
C SER A 171 -12.22 17.12 3.11
N ARG A 172 -11.98 15.95 3.66
CA ARG A 172 -12.85 15.36 4.69
C ARG A 172 -12.71 16.12 6.02
N PRO A 173 -13.79 16.69 6.61
CA PRO A 173 -13.71 17.49 7.82
C PRO A 173 -13.20 16.73 9.05
N ALA A 174 -13.44 15.41 9.09
CA ALA A 174 -12.98 14.51 10.15
C ALA A 174 -11.92 13.52 9.64
N GLY A 175 -11.16 13.90 8.60
CA GLY A 175 -10.12 13.06 8.02
C GLY A 175 -8.94 12.87 8.98
N ASP A 176 -8.25 11.75 8.83
CA ASP A 176 -7.04 11.43 9.58
C ASP A 176 -5.88 12.33 9.10
N THR A 177 -5.51 13.31 9.91
CA THR A 177 -4.44 14.26 9.63
C THR A 177 -3.06 13.60 9.55
N SER A 178 -2.88 12.40 10.14
CA SER A 178 -1.63 11.65 10.05
C SER A 178 -1.29 11.24 8.60
N ARG A 179 -2.29 11.19 7.73
CA ARG A 179 -2.13 10.89 6.30
C ARG A 179 -1.67 12.08 5.46
N TRP A 180 -1.79 13.31 5.98
CA TRP A 180 -1.48 14.52 5.20
C TRP A 180 -0.03 14.59 4.77
N GLU A 181 0.90 14.16 5.61
CA GLU A 181 2.32 14.10 5.25
C GLU A 181 2.57 13.11 4.08
N LYS A 182 1.96 11.93 4.16
CA LYS A 182 2.05 10.91 3.11
C LYS A 182 1.43 11.39 1.78
N ILE A 183 0.28 12.06 1.87
CA ILE A 183 -0.40 12.63 0.71
C ILE A 183 0.41 13.80 0.13
N GLY A 184 1.00 14.65 0.99
CA GLY A 184 1.84 15.77 0.57
C GLY A 184 3.06 15.32 -0.25
N ARG A 185 3.69 14.20 0.12
CA ARG A 185 4.81 13.61 -0.65
C ARG A 185 4.40 13.11 -2.03
N ALA A 186 3.16 12.70 -2.20
CA ALA A 186 2.62 12.22 -3.49
C ALA A 186 2.15 13.36 -4.41
N HIS A 187 2.27 14.62 -3.97
CA HIS A 187 1.73 15.80 -4.65
C HIS A 187 2.79 16.60 -5.42
N VAL A 188 4.05 16.21 -5.32
CA VAL A 188 5.20 16.90 -5.96
C VAL A 188 5.33 16.55 -7.43
#